data_224389ab9b15feda37c68931f994ddce
#
_entry.id   224389ab9b15feda37c68931f994ddce
#
_cell.length_a   1.000
_cell.length_b   1.000
_cell.length_c   1.000
_cell.angle_alpha   90.00
_cell.angle_beta   90.00
_cell.angle_gamma   90.00
#
_symmetry.space_group_name_H-M   'P 1'
#
loop_
_entity.id
_entity.type
_entity.pdbx_description
1 polymer ?
#
loop_
_entity_poly.entity_id
_entity_poly.type
_entity_poly.pdbx_seq_one_letter_code
_entity_poly.pdbx_strand_id
1 'polypeptide(L)'
;MAKDPRYNTLYKLITSGQLNGLTEMLEVLPKTVLARDLGMHHITFNKLILRPGQFKLDDIYEIASLIGVDNKVLLQLFYNETGEKKVKRKR
;
A
#
# COMPACT_ATOMS: atom_id res chain seq x y z
N MET A 1 -8.36 -8.90 -18.39
CA MET A 1 -8.34 -7.63 -18.20
C MET A 1 -7.08 -7.08 -17.68
N ALA A 2 -6.58 -6.13 -18.28
CA ALA A 2 -5.29 -5.59 -17.93
C ALA A 2 -5.38 -4.73 -16.68
N LYS A 3 -4.37 -4.82 -15.86
CA LYS A 3 -4.28 -3.97 -14.71
C LYS A 3 -3.80 -2.60 -15.16
N ASP A 4 -4.02 -1.61 -14.30
CA ASP A 4 -3.52 -0.27 -14.57
C ASP A 4 -2.00 -0.34 -14.72
N PRO A 5 -1.44 0.27 -15.76
CA PRO A 5 0.01 0.21 -15.96
C PRO A 5 0.82 0.82 -14.84
N ARG A 6 0.21 1.63 -14.00
CA ARG A 6 0.94 2.20 -12.87
C ARG A 6 1.34 1.17 -11.83
N TYR A 7 0.72 0.00 -11.83
CA TYR A 7 1.18 -1.09 -10.97
C TYR A 7 2.60 -1.51 -11.36
N ASN A 8 2.90 -1.49 -12.64
CA ASN A 8 4.22 -1.82 -13.10
C ASN A 8 5.23 -0.78 -12.63
N THR A 9 4.85 0.48 -12.64
CA THR A 9 5.70 1.55 -12.14
C THR A 9 5.95 1.36 -10.65
N LEU A 10 4.90 1.00 -9.90
CA LEU A 10 5.06 0.73 -8.47
C LEU A 10 6.02 -0.43 -8.24
N TYR A 11 5.88 -1.48 -9.04
CA TYR A 11 6.76 -2.63 -8.90
C TYR A 11 8.22 -2.21 -9.03
N LYS A 12 8.52 -1.42 -10.05
CA LYS A 12 9.89 -0.98 -10.28
C LYS A 12 10.41 -0.09 -9.17
N LEU A 13 9.58 0.82 -8.71
CA LEU A 13 10.00 1.74 -7.65
C LEU A 13 10.22 1.02 -6.33
N ILE A 14 9.35 0.06 -6.03
CA ILE A 14 9.47 -0.68 -4.79
C ILE A 14 10.69 -1.59 -4.81
N THR A 15 10.88 -2.32 -5.90
CA THR A 15 11.98 -3.27 -5.97
C THR A 15 13.35 -2.59 -6.08
N SER A 16 13.37 -1.36 -6.56
CA SER A 16 14.61 -0.61 -6.63
C SER A 16 14.92 0.17 -5.36
N GLY A 17 14.00 0.12 -4.39
CA GLY A 17 14.23 0.80 -3.12
C GLY A 17 13.92 2.29 -3.13
N GLN A 18 13.30 2.78 -4.19
CA GLN A 18 13.01 4.21 -4.29
C GLN A 18 11.70 4.60 -3.65
N LEU A 19 10.87 3.64 -3.30
CA LEU A 19 9.58 3.91 -2.71
C LEU A 19 9.48 3.15 -1.41
N ASN A 20 9.30 3.84 -0.31
CA ASN A 20 9.38 3.24 1.00
C ASN A 20 8.16 3.40 1.89
N GLY A 21 7.09 3.95 1.40
CA GLY A 21 5.92 4.17 2.24
C GLY A 21 4.63 4.17 1.46
N LEU A 22 3.54 4.03 2.21
CA LEU A 22 2.21 3.98 1.62
C LEU A 22 1.85 5.30 0.94
N THR A 23 2.21 6.41 1.58
CA THR A 23 1.89 7.71 1.01
C THR A 23 2.54 7.90 -0.35
N GLU A 24 3.80 7.49 -0.47
CA GLU A 24 4.50 7.60 -1.75
C GLU A 24 3.86 6.71 -2.81
N MET A 25 3.40 5.54 -2.39
CA MET A 25 2.74 4.62 -3.30
C MET A 25 1.50 5.25 -3.89
N LEU A 26 0.73 5.97 -3.07
CA LEU A 26 -0.51 6.57 -3.52
C LEU A 26 -0.28 7.83 -4.34
N GLU A 27 0.92 8.35 -4.35
CA GLU A 27 1.26 9.44 -5.27
C GLU A 27 1.42 8.93 -6.69
N VAL A 28 1.81 7.67 -6.82
CA VAL A 28 1.96 7.07 -8.14
C VAL A 28 0.64 6.50 -8.63
N LEU A 29 -0.09 5.82 -7.74
CA LEU A 29 -1.34 5.18 -8.10
C LEU A 29 -2.47 5.80 -7.26
N PRO A 30 -3.44 6.45 -7.91
CA PRO A 30 -4.52 7.12 -7.16
C PRO A 30 -5.28 6.16 -6.26
N LYS A 31 -5.74 6.68 -5.14
CA LYS A 31 -6.50 5.90 -4.16
C LYS A 31 -7.74 5.28 -4.79
N THR A 32 -8.41 6.01 -5.68
CA THR A 32 -9.63 5.52 -6.27
C THR A 32 -9.39 4.28 -7.12
N VAL A 33 -8.26 4.24 -7.81
CA VAL A 33 -7.92 3.08 -8.63
C VAL A 33 -7.67 1.87 -7.74
N LEU A 34 -6.87 2.06 -6.69
CA LEU A 34 -6.54 0.95 -5.82
C LEU A 34 -7.77 0.43 -5.08
N ALA A 35 -8.61 1.34 -4.58
CA ALA A 35 -9.83 0.94 -3.90
C ALA A 35 -10.73 0.13 -4.82
N ARG A 36 -10.87 0.58 -6.07
CA ARG A 36 -11.68 -0.13 -7.03
C ARG A 36 -11.15 -1.54 -7.26
N ASP A 37 -9.85 -1.67 -7.42
CA ASP A 37 -9.26 -2.96 -7.72
C ASP A 37 -9.28 -3.90 -6.51
N LEU A 38 -9.37 -3.35 -5.31
CA LEU A 38 -9.55 -4.16 -4.11
C LEU A 38 -11.02 -4.48 -3.84
N GLY A 39 -11.93 -3.92 -4.63
CA GLY A 39 -13.36 -4.11 -4.39
C GLY A 39 -13.84 -3.39 -3.16
N MET A 40 -13.20 -2.31 -2.79
CA MET A 40 -13.49 -1.60 -1.56
C MET A 40 -14.10 -0.25 -1.87
N HIS A 41 -15.10 0.15 -1.08
CA HIS A 41 -15.71 1.46 -1.24
C HIS A 41 -14.68 2.53 -0.92
N HIS A 42 -14.68 3.61 -1.70
CA HIS A 42 -13.62 4.60 -1.53
C HIS A 42 -13.66 5.31 -0.17
N ILE A 43 -14.83 5.44 0.42
CA ILE A 43 -14.92 6.04 1.75
C ILE A 43 -14.23 5.15 2.78
N THR A 44 -14.47 3.84 2.70
CA THR A 44 -13.82 2.90 3.59
C THR A 44 -12.31 2.92 3.38
N PHE A 45 -11.90 2.95 2.12
CA PHE A 45 -10.49 2.97 1.81
C PHE A 45 -9.81 4.22 2.35
N ASN A 46 -10.47 5.38 2.23
CA ASN A 46 -9.91 6.62 2.76
C ASN A 46 -9.70 6.55 4.28
N LYS A 47 -10.62 5.92 4.98
CA LYS A 47 -10.48 5.76 6.42
C LYS A 47 -9.26 4.90 6.75
N LEU A 48 -9.05 3.85 5.95
CA LEU A 48 -7.90 2.98 6.17
C LEU A 48 -6.59 3.69 5.85
N ILE A 49 -6.61 4.56 4.85
CA ILE A 49 -5.41 5.31 4.51
C ILE A 49 -5.01 6.24 5.65
N LEU A 50 -6.00 6.82 6.34
CA LEU A 50 -5.72 7.68 7.47
C LEU A 50 -5.20 6.89 8.67
N ARG A 51 -5.55 5.61 8.74
CA ARG A 51 -5.09 4.75 9.81
C ARG A 51 -4.59 3.44 9.24
N PRO A 52 -3.40 3.47 8.62
CA PRO A 52 -2.91 2.28 7.90
C PRO A 52 -2.79 1.03 8.75
N GLY A 53 -2.64 1.20 10.06
CA GLY A 53 -2.57 0.04 10.94
C GLY A 53 -3.85 -0.77 11.00
N GLN A 54 -4.95 -0.23 10.48
CA GLN A 54 -6.22 -0.95 10.49
C GLN A 54 -6.44 -1.79 9.23
N PHE A 55 -5.54 -1.74 8.29
CA PHE A 55 -5.64 -2.62 7.13
C PHE A 55 -5.50 -4.07 7.59
N LYS A 56 -6.33 -4.94 7.01
CA LYS A 56 -6.22 -6.36 7.30
C LYS A 56 -5.05 -6.93 6.51
N LEU A 57 -4.47 -8.00 7.03
CA LEU A 57 -3.38 -8.66 6.30
C LEU A 57 -3.83 -9.10 4.92
N ASP A 58 -5.08 -9.58 4.80
CA ASP A 58 -5.59 -10.00 3.50
C ASP A 58 -5.58 -8.85 2.50
N ASP A 59 -5.91 -7.65 2.96
CA ASP A 59 -5.91 -6.49 2.08
C ASP A 59 -4.49 -6.16 1.62
N ILE A 60 -3.55 -6.24 2.55
CA ILE A 60 -2.16 -5.96 2.24
C ILE A 60 -1.62 -6.98 1.24
N TYR A 61 -1.97 -8.24 1.46
CA TYR A 61 -1.53 -9.31 0.56
C TYR A 61 -2.13 -9.14 -0.83
N GLU A 62 -3.38 -8.66 -0.89
CA GLU A 62 -4.01 -8.43 -2.18
C GLU A 62 -3.35 -7.29 -2.92
N ILE A 63 -2.98 -6.23 -2.22
CA ILE A 63 -2.26 -5.12 -2.84
C ILE A 63 -0.92 -5.62 -3.37
N ALA A 64 -0.23 -6.44 -2.60
CA ALA A 64 1.04 -7.01 -3.05
C ALA A 64 0.85 -7.81 -4.33
N SER A 65 -0.23 -8.58 -4.40
CA SER A 65 -0.53 -9.37 -5.57
C SER A 65 -0.81 -8.49 -6.79
N LEU A 66 -1.53 -7.40 -6.59
CA LEU A 66 -1.82 -6.49 -7.70
C LEU A 66 -0.54 -5.85 -8.25
N ILE A 67 0.38 -5.50 -7.37
CA ILE A 67 1.63 -4.89 -7.78
C ILE A 67 2.60 -5.94 -8.33
N GLY A 68 2.54 -7.14 -7.79
CA GLY A 68 3.43 -8.21 -8.19
C GLY A 68 4.66 -8.35 -7.33
N VAL A 69 4.59 -7.86 -6.08
CA VAL A 69 5.70 -8.00 -5.15
C VAL A 69 5.37 -9.02 -4.08
N ASP A 70 6.40 -9.45 -3.37
CA ASP A 70 6.25 -10.38 -2.28
C ASP A 70 5.45 -9.73 -1.15
N ASN A 71 4.66 -10.51 -0.46
CA ASN A 71 3.87 -10.01 0.67
C ASN A 71 4.76 -9.33 1.71
N LYS A 72 5.94 -9.87 1.95
CA LYS A 72 6.85 -9.31 2.93
C LYS A 72 7.29 -7.91 2.56
N VAL A 73 7.46 -7.66 1.27
CA VAL A 73 7.89 -6.35 0.81
C VAL A 73 6.81 -5.32 1.13
N LEU A 74 5.57 -5.67 0.86
CA LEU A 74 4.49 -4.73 1.11
C LEU A 74 4.24 -4.56 2.59
N LEU A 75 4.38 -5.63 3.37
CA LEU A 75 4.26 -5.52 4.81
C LEU A 75 5.30 -4.55 5.34
N GLN A 76 6.48 -4.54 4.76
CA GLN A 76 7.53 -3.62 5.18
C GLN A 76 7.12 -2.17 4.90
N LEU A 77 6.48 -1.93 3.77
CA LEU A 77 6.02 -0.58 3.47
C LEU A 77 4.98 -0.11 4.48
N PHE A 78 4.06 -0.99 4.83
CA PHE A 78 3.06 -0.65 5.83
C PHE A 78 3.69 -0.47 7.20
N TYR A 79 4.67 -1.28 7.51
CA TYR A 79 5.36 -1.15 8.78
C TYR A 79 6.09 0.19 8.86
N ASN A 80 6.72 0.60 7.77
CA ASN A 80 7.41 1.88 7.75
C ASN A 80 6.45 3.03 8.01
N GLU A 81 5.22 2.88 7.51
CA GLU A 81 4.23 3.93 7.67
C GLU A 81 3.66 3.97 9.08
N THR A 82 3.46 2.83 9.70
CA THR A 82 2.79 2.77 11.00
C THR A 82 3.71 2.43 12.15
N GLY A 83 4.60 1.47 11.93
CA GLY A 83 5.43 0.95 13.00
C GLY A 83 6.42 1.96 13.54
N GLU A 84 7.02 2.72 12.64
CA GLU A 84 7.97 3.72 13.03
C GLU A 84 7.35 4.77 13.94
N LYS A 85 6.15 5.18 13.60
CA LYS A 85 5.47 6.17 14.41
C LYS A 85 5.17 5.65 15.79
N LYS A 86 4.80 4.38 15.86
CA LYS A 86 4.51 3.79 17.16
C LYS A 86 5.75 3.66 18.00
N VAL A 87 6.84 3.30 17.38
CA VAL A 87 8.08 3.18 18.11
C VAL A 87 8.48 4.49 18.73
N LYS A 88 8.35 5.57 17.98
CA LYS A 88 8.70 6.83 18.52
C LYS A 88 7.85 7.20 19.69
N ARG A 89 6.61 6.79 19.67
CA ARG A 89 5.77 7.13 20.73
C ARG A 89 5.96 6.38 21.97
N LYS A 90 6.48 5.21 21.87
CA LYS A 90 6.59 4.36 22.87
C LYS A 90 7.35 4.66 23.92
N ARG A 91 7.89 5.08 24.07
CA ARG A 91 8.52 5.14 25.17
C ARG A 91 9.32 5.51 25.42
#